data_aa6d6a7e6375d561f87ff65dca961c93
#
_entry.id   aa6d6a7e6375d561f87ff65dca961c93
#
_cell.length_a   1.000
_cell.length_b   1.000
_cell.length_c   1.000
_cell.angle_alpha   90.00
_cell.angle_beta   90.00
_cell.angle_gamma   90.00
#
_symmetry.space_group_name_H-M   'P 1'
#
loop_
_entity.id
_entity.type
_entity.pdbx_description
1 polymer ?
#
loop_
_entity_poly.entity_id
_entity_poly.type
_entity_poly.pdbx_seq_one_letter_code
_entity_poly.pdbx_strand_id
1 'polypeptide(L)'
;MEPAHLVTTEEVLVEFLFAYAGRGAYLRQEAMKTVRAVLANVHVTVRPQTHESFMRGLDFYASRADKAYSLVDCISMNTMRQMSITEVLTNDHHFTQERFTILIKR
;
A
#
# COMPACT_ATOMS: atom_id res chain seq x y z
N MET A 1 7.00 17.34 -19.32
CA MET A 1 7.01 16.81 -17.95
C MET A 1 6.52 15.38 -17.98
N GLU A 2 7.29 14.48 -17.43
CA GLU A 2 6.87 13.09 -17.36
C GLU A 2 5.81 12.91 -16.28
N PRO A 3 4.80 12.04 -16.48
CA PRO A 3 3.85 11.73 -15.43
C PRO A 3 4.55 11.05 -14.25
N ALA A 4 4.01 11.26 -13.05
CA ALA A 4 4.54 10.64 -11.85
C ALA A 4 4.41 9.11 -11.95
N HIS A 5 5.44 8.40 -11.52
CA HIS A 5 5.40 6.96 -11.40
C HIS A 5 4.96 6.59 -9.99
N LEU A 6 3.92 5.78 -9.90
CA LEU A 6 3.37 5.33 -8.63
C LEU A 6 3.73 3.88 -8.37
N VAL A 7 3.90 3.56 -7.10
CA VAL A 7 4.19 2.20 -6.66
C VAL A 7 3.17 1.82 -5.60
N THR A 8 2.64 0.63 -5.71
CA THR A 8 1.79 0.02 -4.69
C THR A 8 2.15 -1.45 -4.55
N THR A 9 1.48 -2.16 -3.67
CA THR A 9 1.69 -3.58 -3.44
C THR A 9 0.40 -4.34 -3.65
N GLU A 10 0.50 -5.64 -3.93
CA GLU A 10 -0.68 -6.50 -4.01
C GLU A 10 -1.45 -6.51 -2.69
N GLU A 11 -0.75 -6.45 -1.56
CA GLU A 11 -1.40 -6.42 -0.24
C GLU A 11 -2.32 -5.21 -0.09
N VAL A 12 -1.89 -4.03 -0.57
CA VAL A 12 -2.72 -2.82 -0.55
C VAL A 12 -3.96 -3.01 -1.42
N LEU A 13 -3.82 -3.65 -2.58
CA LEU A 13 -4.96 -3.93 -3.46
C LEU A 13 -5.92 -4.93 -2.83
N VAL A 14 -5.41 -5.92 -2.10
CA VAL A 14 -6.24 -6.86 -1.34
C VAL A 14 -7.05 -6.14 -0.27
N GLU A 15 -6.41 -5.23 0.48
CA GLU A 15 -7.11 -4.41 1.49
C GLU A 15 -8.20 -3.56 0.86
N PHE A 16 -7.91 -2.95 -0.27
CA PHE A 16 -8.89 -2.14 -1.00
C PHE A 16 -10.11 -2.98 -1.39
N LEU A 17 -9.89 -4.16 -1.95
CA LEU A 17 -10.99 -5.07 -2.34
C LEU A 17 -11.77 -5.56 -1.12
N PHE A 18 -11.08 -5.82 -0.02
CA PHE A 18 -11.71 -6.23 1.23
C PHE A 18 -12.68 -5.16 1.74
N ALA A 19 -12.30 -3.90 1.64
CA ALA A 19 -13.13 -2.79 2.11
C ALA A 19 -14.48 -2.72 1.38
N TYR A 20 -14.55 -3.21 0.14
CA TYR A 20 -15.78 -3.18 -0.67
C TYR A 20 -16.49 -4.53 -0.75
N ALA A 21 -15.94 -5.58 -0.16
CA ALA A 21 -16.44 -6.95 -0.34
C ALA A 21 -17.89 -7.12 0.13
N GLY A 22 -18.28 -6.41 1.18
CA GLY A 22 -19.62 -6.52 1.75
C GLY A 22 -20.58 -5.40 1.38
N ARG A 23 -20.26 -4.58 0.37
CA ARG A 23 -21.05 -3.37 0.03
C ARG A 23 -21.95 -3.54 -1.18
N GLY A 24 -22.28 -4.77 -1.54
CA GLY A 24 -23.18 -5.07 -2.66
C GLY A 24 -22.44 -5.26 -3.98
N ALA A 25 -23.14 -5.86 -4.93
CA ALA A 25 -22.53 -6.30 -6.20
C ALA A 25 -21.97 -5.14 -7.01
N TYR A 26 -22.66 -4.00 -7.02
CA TYR A 26 -22.21 -2.84 -7.82
C TYR A 26 -20.86 -2.31 -7.34
N LEU A 27 -20.75 -2.01 -6.04
CA LEU A 27 -19.49 -1.46 -5.51
C LEU A 27 -18.37 -2.49 -5.56
N ARG A 28 -18.69 -3.75 -5.35
CA ARG A 28 -17.72 -4.85 -5.47
C ARG A 28 -17.16 -4.93 -6.90
N GLN A 29 -18.01 -4.79 -7.92
CA GLN A 29 -17.55 -4.79 -9.32
C GLN A 29 -16.74 -3.55 -9.65
N GLU A 30 -17.14 -2.37 -9.16
CA GLU A 30 -16.41 -1.13 -9.40
C GLU A 30 -15.02 -1.19 -8.76
N ALA A 31 -14.90 -1.76 -7.56
CA ALA A 31 -13.62 -1.96 -6.91
C ALA A 31 -12.71 -2.89 -7.73
N MET A 32 -13.24 -3.98 -8.25
CA MET A 32 -12.51 -4.90 -9.10
C MET A 32 -12.02 -4.23 -10.38
N LYS A 33 -12.87 -3.42 -11.03
CA LYS A 33 -12.48 -2.66 -12.22
C LYS A 33 -11.35 -1.68 -11.91
N THR A 34 -11.40 -1.03 -10.75
CA THR A 34 -10.34 -0.11 -10.32
C THR A 34 -9.01 -0.86 -10.17
N VAL A 35 -9.01 -2.02 -9.54
CA VAL A 35 -7.79 -2.83 -9.40
C VAL A 35 -7.24 -3.25 -10.76
N ARG A 36 -8.11 -3.68 -11.67
CA ARG A 36 -7.67 -4.05 -13.02
C ARG A 36 -7.08 -2.87 -13.78
N ALA A 37 -7.65 -1.67 -13.61
CA ALA A 37 -7.12 -0.45 -14.21
C ALA A 37 -5.73 -0.11 -13.66
N VAL A 38 -5.54 -0.27 -12.35
CA VAL A 38 -4.23 -0.07 -11.71
C VAL A 38 -3.20 -1.05 -12.27
N LEU A 39 -3.56 -2.33 -12.38
CA LEU A 39 -2.66 -3.36 -12.91
C LEU A 39 -2.29 -3.12 -14.36
N ALA A 40 -3.16 -2.51 -15.15
CA ALA A 40 -2.93 -2.21 -16.57
C ALA A 40 -2.23 -0.88 -16.80
N ASN A 41 -2.09 -0.03 -15.79
CA ASN A 41 -1.54 1.31 -15.94
C ASN A 41 -0.01 1.25 -16.03
N VAL A 42 0.55 1.75 -17.14
CA VAL A 42 2.00 1.73 -17.36
C VAL A 42 2.78 2.63 -16.40
N HIS A 43 2.11 3.58 -15.74
CA HIS A 43 2.73 4.48 -14.76
C HIS A 43 2.63 3.97 -13.32
N VAL A 44 2.12 2.76 -13.13
CA VAL A 44 1.99 2.16 -11.81
C VAL A 44 2.76 0.84 -11.77
N THR A 45 3.64 0.71 -10.80
CA THR A 45 4.29 -0.57 -10.48
C THR A 45 3.55 -1.20 -9.32
N VAL A 46 3.06 -2.42 -9.52
CA VAL A 46 2.46 -3.20 -8.44
C VAL A 46 3.47 -4.27 -8.03
N ARG A 47 3.96 -4.16 -6.80
CA ARG A 47 4.91 -5.14 -6.26
C ARG A 47 4.14 -6.40 -5.85
N PRO A 48 4.51 -7.57 -6.35
CA PRO A 48 3.81 -8.79 -5.99
C PRO A 48 4.08 -9.17 -4.54
N GLN A 49 3.07 -9.76 -3.90
CA GLN A 49 3.30 -10.34 -2.58
C GLN A 49 4.16 -11.60 -2.72
N THR A 50 5.13 -11.74 -1.82
CA THR A 50 6.03 -12.89 -1.78
C THR A 50 6.15 -13.37 -0.35
N HIS A 51 6.59 -14.60 -0.17
CA HIS A 51 6.87 -15.09 1.17
C HIS A 51 7.94 -14.22 1.85
N GLU A 52 8.95 -13.79 1.10
CA GLU A 52 10.02 -12.94 1.62
C GLU A 52 9.47 -11.59 2.08
N SER A 53 8.62 -10.92 1.29
CA SER A 53 8.05 -9.63 1.69
C SER A 53 7.15 -9.77 2.92
N PHE A 54 6.42 -10.87 3.02
CA PHE A 54 5.61 -11.19 4.19
C PHE A 54 6.51 -11.34 5.44
N MET A 55 7.57 -12.13 5.35
CA MET A 55 8.46 -12.37 6.49
C MET A 55 9.18 -11.10 6.93
N ARG A 56 9.64 -10.28 6.00
CA ARG A 56 10.24 -8.98 6.33
C ARG A 56 9.24 -8.04 6.98
N GLY A 57 8.01 -8.03 6.49
CA GLY A 57 6.92 -7.25 7.07
C GLY A 57 6.64 -7.70 8.50
N LEU A 58 6.63 -8.99 8.73
CA LEU A 58 6.39 -9.57 10.05
C LEU A 58 7.49 -9.17 11.04
N ASP A 59 8.75 -9.21 10.62
CA ASP A 59 9.88 -8.77 11.45
C ASP A 59 9.74 -7.30 11.83
N PHE A 60 9.38 -6.44 10.87
CA PHE A 60 9.16 -5.03 11.13
C PHE A 60 7.98 -4.84 12.08
N TYR A 61 6.88 -5.53 11.84
CA TYR A 61 5.69 -5.49 12.70
C TYR A 61 6.06 -5.83 14.15
N ALA A 62 6.85 -6.89 14.35
CA ALA A 62 7.30 -7.31 15.66
C ALA A 62 8.21 -6.25 16.32
N SER A 63 9.03 -5.56 15.53
CA SER A 63 9.97 -4.54 16.03
C SER A 63 9.27 -3.23 16.44
N ARG A 64 8.00 -3.06 16.08
CA ARG A 64 7.20 -1.87 16.39
C ARG A 64 5.99 -2.22 17.26
N ALA A 65 6.21 -3.01 18.30
CA ALA A 65 5.15 -3.48 19.18
C ALA A 65 4.36 -2.35 19.87
N ASP A 66 4.95 -1.17 20.01
CA ASP A 66 4.32 0.02 20.60
C ASP A 66 3.54 0.85 19.56
N LYS A 67 3.55 0.46 18.29
CA LYS A 67 2.87 1.19 17.22
C LYS A 67 1.61 0.46 16.77
N ALA A 68 0.69 1.21 16.20
CA ALA A 68 -0.57 0.64 15.68
C ALA A 68 -0.49 0.33 14.18
N TYR A 69 0.69 0.04 13.66
CA TYR A 69 0.87 -0.31 12.26
C TYR A 69 0.23 -1.67 11.96
N SER A 70 -0.50 -1.75 10.86
CA SER A 70 -0.92 -3.05 10.32
C SER A 70 0.27 -3.75 9.66
N LEU A 71 0.14 -5.05 9.42
CA LEU A 71 1.16 -5.77 8.66
C LEU A 71 1.30 -5.22 7.23
N VAL A 72 0.19 -4.81 6.62
CA VAL A 72 0.20 -4.21 5.28
C VAL A 72 0.97 -2.89 5.30
N ASP A 73 0.79 -2.06 6.34
CA ASP A 73 1.60 -0.85 6.51
C ASP A 73 3.09 -1.17 6.56
N CYS A 74 3.46 -2.18 7.33
CA CYS A 74 4.86 -2.59 7.48
C CYS A 74 5.45 -3.07 6.16
N ILE A 75 4.70 -3.84 5.39
CA ILE A 75 5.13 -4.31 4.06
C ILE A 75 5.30 -3.12 3.11
N SER A 76 4.35 -2.18 3.13
CA SER A 76 4.42 -0.97 2.31
C SER A 76 5.63 -0.11 2.65
N MET A 77 5.90 0.09 3.94
CA MET A 77 7.05 0.87 4.41
C MET A 77 8.38 0.22 4.00
N ASN A 78 8.48 -1.10 4.12
CA ASN A 78 9.67 -1.84 3.67
C ASN A 78 9.88 -1.69 2.17
N THR A 79 8.80 -1.78 1.39
CA THR A 79 8.84 -1.59 -0.07
C THR A 79 9.34 -0.18 -0.41
N MET A 80 8.80 0.83 0.26
CA MET A 80 9.21 2.22 0.05
C MET A 80 10.71 2.39 0.33
N ARG A 81 11.21 1.84 1.44
CA ARG A 81 12.63 1.92 1.78
C ARG A 81 13.51 1.21 0.78
N GLN A 82 13.11 0.02 0.32
CA GLN A 82 13.85 -0.73 -0.69
C GLN A 82 13.96 0.04 -2.01
N MET A 83 12.93 0.81 -2.35
CA MET A 83 12.88 1.59 -3.59
C MET A 83 13.32 3.04 -3.39
N SER A 84 13.78 3.41 -2.20
CA SER A 84 14.18 4.77 -1.84
C SER A 84 13.06 5.80 -2.05
N ILE A 85 11.82 5.40 -1.79
CA ILE A 85 10.65 6.26 -1.88
C ILE A 85 10.37 6.82 -0.50
N THR A 86 10.25 8.14 -0.38
CA THR A 86 9.97 8.81 0.89
C THR A 86 8.59 9.46 0.96
N GLU A 87 7.94 9.63 -0.19
CA GLU A 87 6.62 10.24 -0.26
C GLU A 87 5.54 9.18 -0.45
N VAL A 88 4.45 9.30 0.26
CA VAL A 88 3.35 8.35 0.23
C VAL A 88 2.02 9.05 0.02
N LEU A 89 1.20 8.53 -0.89
CA LEU A 89 -0.12 9.06 -1.19
C LEU A 89 -1.14 8.48 -0.20
N THR A 90 -1.11 8.99 1.01
CA THR A 90 -2.00 8.59 2.11
C THR A 90 -2.19 9.77 3.04
N ASN A 91 -3.22 9.71 3.89
CA ASN A 91 -3.39 10.62 5.01
C ASN A 91 -3.14 9.92 6.35
N ASP A 92 -2.60 8.71 6.32
CA ASP A 92 -2.32 7.93 7.52
C ASP A 92 -1.03 8.42 8.18
N HIS A 93 -1.15 9.00 9.38
CA HIS A 93 -0.01 9.54 10.10
C HIS A 93 0.98 8.49 10.61
N HIS A 94 0.65 7.19 10.54
CA HIS A 94 1.61 6.14 10.85
C HIS A 94 2.88 6.27 10.01
N PHE A 95 2.74 6.70 8.75
CA PHE A 95 3.88 6.85 7.85
C PHE A 95 4.83 7.96 8.30
N THR A 96 4.32 9.04 8.92
CA THR A 96 5.19 10.11 9.42
C THR A 96 6.03 9.65 10.60
N GLN A 97 5.57 8.69 11.38
CA GLN A 97 6.32 8.12 12.51
C GLN A 97 7.56 7.37 12.04
N GLU A 98 7.57 6.89 10.79
CA GLU A 98 8.71 6.21 10.17
C GLU A 98 9.44 7.10 9.16
N ARG A 99 9.26 8.42 9.27
CA ARG A 99 9.95 9.45 8.48
C ARG A 99 9.57 9.51 7.00
N PHE A 100 8.38 9.01 6.65
CA PHE A 100 7.83 9.23 5.33
C PHE A 100 7.03 10.53 5.29
N THR A 101 6.96 11.17 4.13
CA THR A 101 6.17 12.39 3.91
C THR A 101 4.81 12.02 3.34
N ILE A 102 3.74 12.31 4.07
CA ILE A 102 2.39 12.07 3.56
C ILE A 102 1.98 13.22 2.64
N LEU A 103 1.32 12.88 1.53
CA LEU A 103 0.92 13.86 0.52
C LEU A 103 -0.54 14.29 0.65
N ILE A 104 -1.38 13.49 1.29
CA ILE A 104 -2.76 13.86 1.58
C ILE A 104 -2.84 14.33 3.03
N LYS A 105 -3.10 15.61 3.21
CA LYS A 105 -3.21 16.22 4.54
C LYS A 105 -4.63 16.67 4.78
N ARG A 106 -5.13 16.42 5.98
CA ARG A 106 -6.43 16.88 6.43
C ARG A 106 -6.29 17.87 7.56
#